data_c490f9109ec9b38d5d3bf073e7cf0e75
#
_entry.id   c490f9109ec9b38d5d3bf073e7cf0e75
#
_cell.length_a   1.000
_cell.length_b   1.000
_cell.length_c   1.000
_cell.angle_alpha   90.00
_cell.angle_beta   90.00
_cell.angle_gamma   90.00
#
_symmetry.space_group_name_H-M   'P 1'
#
loop_
_entity.id
_entity.type
_entity.pdbx_description
1 polymer ?
#
loop_
_entity_poly.entity_id
_entity_poly.type
_entity_poly.pdbx_seq_one_letter_code
_entity_poly.pdbx_strand_id
1 'polypeptide(L)' 'GAAGPSRDTIQGLRLRLGELRLAGLGREEILDLCARLHDEEGEGK' A
#
# COMPACT_ATOMS: atom_id res chain seq x y z
N GLY A 1 -6.28 10.77 20.83
CA GLY A 1 -5.36 11.14 19.88
C GLY A 1 -5.41 10.36 18.62
N ALA A 2 -5.05 11.03 17.59
CA ALA A 2 -5.01 10.45 16.28
C ALA A 2 -3.91 9.42 16.24
N ALA A 3 -4.27 8.20 16.32
CA ALA A 3 -3.28 7.15 16.44
C ALA A 3 -2.95 6.50 15.11
N GLY A 4 -3.27 7.08 14.04
CA GLY A 4 -2.97 6.48 12.76
C GLY A 4 -4.17 5.72 12.23
N PRO A 5 -3.95 4.91 11.20
CA PRO A 5 -5.07 4.28 10.50
C PRO A 5 -5.81 3.28 11.36
N SER A 6 -7.08 3.13 11.06
CA SER A 6 -7.91 2.20 11.78
C SER A 6 -7.50 0.76 11.45
N ARG A 7 -7.98 -0.16 12.27
CA ARG A 7 -7.68 -1.56 12.04
C ARG A 7 -8.26 -2.03 10.70
N ASP A 8 -9.44 -1.52 10.35
CA ASP A 8 -10.06 -1.89 9.09
C ASP A 8 -9.21 -1.45 7.90
N THR A 9 -8.62 -0.27 7.99
CA THR A 9 -7.78 0.24 6.92
C THR A 9 -6.55 -0.65 6.75
N ILE A 10 -5.94 -1.03 7.85
CA ILE A 10 -4.76 -1.90 7.79
C ILE A 10 -5.14 -3.27 7.26
N GLN A 11 -6.30 -3.76 7.64
CA GLN A 11 -6.77 -5.04 7.15
C GLN A 11 -6.94 -5.01 5.64
N GLY A 12 -7.52 -3.93 5.13
CA GLY A 12 -7.69 -3.78 3.69
C GLY A 12 -6.37 -3.77 2.96
N LEU A 13 -5.40 -3.06 3.52
CA LEU A 13 -4.08 -3.03 2.91
C LEU A 13 -3.45 -4.42 2.91
N ARG A 14 -3.62 -5.15 4.00
CA ARG A 14 -3.06 -6.49 4.10
C ARG A 14 -3.62 -7.39 3.01
N LEU A 15 -4.92 -7.29 2.76
CA LEU A 15 -5.54 -8.09 1.71
C LEU A 15 -4.98 -7.75 0.34
N ARG A 16 -4.80 -6.46 0.08
CA ARG A 16 -4.25 -6.03 -1.20
C ARG A 16 -2.82 -6.50 -1.37
N LEU A 17 -2.03 -6.44 -0.29
CA LEU A 17 -0.67 -6.94 -0.35
C LEU A 17 -0.65 -8.42 -0.70
N GLY A 18 -1.58 -9.18 -0.12
CA GLY A 18 -1.68 -10.59 -0.44
C GLY A 18 -1.94 -10.82 -1.91
N GLU A 19 -2.82 -10.01 -2.49
CA GLU A 19 -3.13 -10.14 -3.91
C GLU A 19 -1.90 -9.85 -4.77
N LEU A 20 -1.13 -8.84 -4.39
CA LEU A 20 0.07 -8.50 -5.14
C LEU A 20 1.09 -9.64 -5.10
N ARG A 21 1.22 -10.25 -3.93
CA ARG A 21 2.14 -11.37 -3.79
C ARG A 21 1.71 -12.55 -4.64
N LEU A 22 0.41 -12.81 -4.69
CA LEU A 22 -0.11 -13.88 -5.53
C LEU A 22 0.13 -13.58 -7.00
N ALA A 23 0.16 -12.31 -7.36
CA ALA A 23 0.45 -11.92 -8.73
C ALA A 23 1.92 -12.04 -9.08
N GLY A 24 2.74 -12.38 -8.09
CA GLY A 24 4.15 -12.61 -8.36
C GLY A 24 5.08 -11.48 -7.99
N LEU A 25 4.56 -10.43 -7.37
CA LEU A 25 5.40 -9.30 -7.00
C LEU A 25 6.18 -9.62 -5.72
N GLY A 26 7.47 -9.31 -5.74
CA GLY A 26 8.28 -9.46 -4.56
C GLY A 26 8.21 -8.23 -3.68
N ARG A 27 8.92 -8.30 -2.55
CA ARG A 27 8.87 -7.22 -1.58
C ARG A 27 9.31 -5.88 -2.17
N GLU A 28 10.41 -5.89 -2.89
CA GLU A 28 10.94 -4.64 -3.43
C GLU A 28 10.01 -4.06 -4.48
N GLU A 29 9.40 -4.95 -5.26
CA GLU A 29 8.48 -4.49 -6.29
C GLU A 29 7.24 -3.86 -5.66
N ILE A 30 6.77 -4.44 -4.59
CA ILE A 30 5.61 -3.90 -3.89
C ILE A 30 5.94 -2.55 -3.28
N LEU A 31 7.12 -2.44 -2.67
CA LEU A 31 7.52 -1.17 -2.08
C LEU A 31 7.70 -0.09 -3.13
N ASP A 32 8.27 -0.46 -4.26
CA ASP A 32 8.45 0.49 -5.35
C ASP A 32 7.11 0.97 -5.88
N LEU A 33 6.18 0.06 -6.05
CA LEU A 33 4.85 0.41 -6.52
C LEU A 33 4.15 1.34 -5.53
N CYS A 34 4.25 1.03 -4.26
CA CYS A 34 3.64 1.87 -3.23
C CYS A 34 4.23 3.27 -3.25
N ALA A 35 5.55 3.37 -3.40
CA ALA A 35 6.20 4.67 -3.45
C ALA A 35 5.72 5.48 -4.63
N ARG A 36 5.58 4.85 -5.78
CA ARG A 36 5.11 5.55 -6.96
C ARG A 36 3.69 6.06 -6.79
N LEU A 37 2.82 5.21 -6.27
CA LEU A 37 1.44 5.62 -6.08
C LEU A 37 1.34 6.76 -5.09
N HIS A 38 2.15 6.71 -4.05
CA HIS A 38 2.18 7.77 -3.05
C HIS A 38 2.61 9.09 -3.68
N ASP A 39 3.65 9.02 -4.51
CA ASP A 39 4.16 10.24 -5.16
C ASP A 39 3.15 10.82 -6.13
N GLU A 40 2.45 9.94 -6.86
CA GLU A 40 1.46 10.41 -7.81
C GLU A 40 0.36 11.19 -7.11
N GLU A 41 -0.11 10.67 -6.00
CA GLU A 41 -1.17 11.35 -5.29
C GLU A 41 -0.68 12.64 -4.66
N GLY A 42 0.55 12.64 -4.21
CA GLY A 42 1.14 13.84 -3.65
C GLY A 42 1.25 14.95 -4.67
N GLU A 43 1.58 14.58 -5.89
CA GLU A 43 1.73 15.57 -6.95
C GLU A 43 0.40 16.04 -7.49
N GLY A 44 -0.62 15.27 -7.31
CA GLY A 44 -1.92 15.63 -7.80
C GLY A 44 -2.49 16.88 -7.17
N LYS A 45 -1.82 17.39 -6.18
CA LYS A 45 -2.29 18.60 -5.51
C LYS A 45 -1.86 19.84 -6.28
#